data_a94571c85ec035e00a12a2f4dbfd05f8
#
_entry.id   a94571c85ec035e00a12a2f4dbfd05f8
#
_cell.length_a   1.000
_cell.length_b   1.000
_cell.length_c   1.000
_cell.angle_alpha   90.00
_cell.angle_beta   90.00
_cell.angle_gamma   90.00
#
_symmetry.space_group_name_H-M   'P 1'
#
loop_
_entity.id
_entity.type
_entity.pdbx_description
1 polymer ?
#
loop_
_entity_poly.entity_id
_entity_poly.type
_entity_poly.pdbx_seq_one_letter_code
_entity_poly.pdbx_strand_id
1 'polypeptide(L)'
;MATGATTEDFNAGKATVGSGRFKFVRYSNGDRVELARNDAYWGEKAPWEKVTFRIVKNEASRVASLLSGDVDAIEQPPIADLPRVKSDPRFTVSSKISHRVIYFNFDHLERASPFVTGKDGKPLAKNPLRDLRVRKAISKAINRPAIAERVMEGQATPAGQLVSEKLFGNVPGMKAEAYDPDGAKKLLAEAGYPDGFNL
;
A
#
# COMPACT_ATOMS: atom_id res chain seq x y z
N MET A 1 12.64 6.45 25.19
CA MET A 1 12.82 4.97 25.03
C MET A 1 13.58 4.48 26.24
N ALA A 2 13.26 3.29 26.76
CA ALA A 2 14.04 2.67 27.82
C ALA A 2 15.45 2.38 27.27
N THR A 3 16.46 3.01 27.85
CA THR A 3 17.86 2.88 27.42
C THR A 3 18.33 1.45 27.67
N GLY A 4 18.84 0.76 26.66
CA GLY A 4 19.34 -0.61 26.78
C GLY A 4 18.27 -1.71 26.60
N ALA A 5 17.02 -1.36 26.25
CA ALA A 5 15.97 -2.33 26.00
C ALA A 5 16.21 -3.10 24.67
N THR A 6 15.99 -4.40 24.71
CA THR A 6 16.07 -5.30 23.55
C THR A 6 14.73 -5.40 22.83
N THR A 7 14.71 -5.97 21.61
CA THR A 7 13.47 -6.30 20.90
C THR A 7 12.57 -7.24 21.70
N GLU A 8 13.18 -8.16 22.45
CA GLU A 8 12.48 -9.11 23.34
C GLU A 8 11.77 -8.39 24.48
N ASP A 9 12.42 -7.37 25.10
CA ASP A 9 11.81 -6.56 26.14
C ASP A 9 10.61 -5.76 25.64
N PHE A 10 10.67 -5.24 24.39
CA PHE A 10 9.51 -4.60 23.76
C PHE A 10 8.38 -5.60 23.50
N ASN A 11 8.68 -6.76 22.92
CA ASN A 11 7.69 -7.81 22.66
C ASN A 11 7.05 -8.38 23.93
N ALA A 12 7.84 -8.47 25.02
CA ALA A 12 7.35 -8.88 26.32
C ALA A 12 6.59 -7.76 27.09
N GLY A 13 6.56 -6.54 26.56
CA GLY A 13 5.92 -5.39 27.18
C GLY A 13 6.73 -4.71 28.29
N LYS A 14 7.91 -5.20 28.61
CA LYS A 14 8.76 -4.64 29.69
C LYS A 14 9.30 -3.25 29.37
N ALA A 15 9.49 -2.95 28.08
CA ALA A 15 10.04 -1.69 27.60
C ALA A 15 9.02 -0.82 26.86
N THR A 16 7.74 -1.20 26.83
CA THR A 16 6.66 -0.44 26.17
C THR A 16 6.25 0.77 27.01
N VAL A 17 6.83 1.92 26.69
CA VAL A 17 6.48 3.22 27.31
C VAL A 17 5.87 4.10 26.21
N GLY A 18 4.64 4.54 26.41
CA GLY A 18 3.91 5.36 25.46
C GLY A 18 3.08 6.44 26.13
N SER A 19 2.80 7.52 25.40
CA SER A 19 1.96 8.64 25.84
C SER A 19 0.51 8.54 25.33
N GLY A 20 0.11 7.39 24.78
CA GLY A 20 -1.18 7.19 24.12
C GLY A 20 -2.35 6.88 25.06
N ARG A 21 -3.55 6.80 24.47
CA ARG A 21 -4.81 6.48 25.16
C ARG A 21 -4.88 5.04 25.69
N PHE A 22 -4.00 4.16 25.21
CA PHE A 22 -3.93 2.75 25.58
C PHE A 22 -2.56 2.37 26.07
N LYS A 23 -2.50 1.43 27.01
CA LYS A 23 -1.31 0.77 27.52
C LYS A 23 -1.21 -0.63 26.93
N PHE A 24 -0.01 -1.04 26.60
CA PHE A 24 0.27 -2.39 26.18
C PHE A 24 0.02 -3.40 27.32
N VAL A 25 -0.61 -4.51 27.01
CA VAL A 25 -0.84 -5.62 27.94
C VAL A 25 -0.04 -6.84 27.52
N ARG A 26 -0.24 -7.31 26.28
CA ARG A 26 0.41 -8.52 25.78
C ARG A 26 0.48 -8.53 24.25
N TYR A 27 1.55 -9.12 23.75
CA TYR A 27 1.70 -9.53 22.36
C TYR A 27 1.88 -11.04 22.26
N SER A 28 1.04 -11.72 21.51
CA SER A 28 1.18 -13.12 21.12
C SER A 28 1.58 -13.17 19.65
N ASN A 29 2.81 -13.61 19.37
CA ASN A 29 3.39 -13.57 18.02
C ASN A 29 2.49 -14.28 16.99
N GLY A 30 2.16 -13.57 15.92
CA GLY A 30 1.31 -14.08 14.83
C GLY A 30 -0.17 -14.23 15.17
N ASP A 31 -0.61 -13.93 16.40
CA ASP A 31 -2.00 -14.06 16.85
C ASP A 31 -2.63 -12.70 17.17
N ARG A 32 -2.17 -12.02 18.22
CA ARG A 32 -2.84 -10.80 18.68
C ARG A 32 -1.95 -9.84 19.45
N VAL A 33 -2.40 -8.56 19.54
CA VAL A 33 -1.93 -7.54 20.47
C VAL A 33 -3.10 -7.15 21.37
N GLU A 34 -2.89 -7.16 22.68
CA GLU A 34 -3.88 -6.76 23.68
C GLU A 34 -3.46 -5.43 24.33
N LEU A 35 -4.41 -4.52 24.41
CA LEU A 35 -4.24 -3.19 24.99
C LEU A 35 -5.31 -2.93 26.06
N ALA A 36 -4.97 -2.19 27.09
CA ALA A 36 -5.91 -1.66 28.09
C ALA A 36 -5.95 -0.14 28.05
N ARG A 37 -7.10 0.45 28.38
CA ARG A 37 -7.24 1.90 28.45
C ARG A 37 -6.25 2.52 29.44
N ASN A 38 -5.67 3.63 29.06
CA ASN A 38 -4.82 4.44 29.93
C ASN A 38 -5.68 5.48 30.67
N ASP A 39 -6.14 5.15 31.87
CA ASP A 39 -6.97 6.08 32.65
C ASP A 39 -6.21 7.32 33.13
N ALA A 40 -4.88 7.31 33.08
CA ALA A 40 -4.02 8.47 33.35
C ALA A 40 -3.66 9.25 32.06
N TYR A 41 -4.35 9.01 30.94
CA TYR A 41 -4.12 9.77 29.71
C TYR A 41 -4.46 11.25 29.93
N TRP A 42 -3.58 12.13 29.44
CA TRP A 42 -3.70 13.60 29.63
C TRP A 42 -4.82 14.28 28.84
N GLY A 43 -5.35 13.62 27.81
CA GLY A 43 -6.44 14.12 26.99
C GLY A 43 -7.74 13.35 27.25
N GLU A 44 -8.66 13.38 26.26
CA GLU A 44 -9.91 12.66 26.33
C GLU A 44 -9.66 11.14 26.38
N LYS A 45 -10.25 10.47 27.36
CA LYS A 45 -10.15 9.02 27.54
C LYS A 45 -10.76 8.26 26.37
N ALA A 46 -10.20 7.10 26.05
CA ALA A 46 -10.82 6.21 25.08
C ALA A 46 -12.14 5.63 25.63
N PRO A 47 -13.18 5.44 24.80
CA PRO A 47 -14.45 4.88 25.25
C PRO A 47 -14.35 3.38 25.60
N TRP A 48 -13.40 2.66 25.00
CA TRP A 48 -13.20 1.23 25.25
C TRP A 48 -12.18 0.98 26.34
N GLU A 49 -12.47 0.01 27.22
CA GLU A 49 -11.57 -0.40 28.29
C GLU A 49 -10.45 -1.30 27.80
N LYS A 50 -10.74 -2.11 26.80
CA LYS A 50 -9.80 -3.05 26.18
C LYS A 50 -9.90 -2.97 24.66
N VAL A 51 -8.77 -3.16 24.00
CA VAL A 51 -8.70 -3.32 22.53
C VAL A 51 -7.82 -4.53 22.24
N THR A 52 -8.30 -5.42 21.39
CA THR A 52 -7.56 -6.59 20.93
C THR A 52 -7.40 -6.51 19.42
N PHE A 53 -6.19 -6.36 18.93
CA PHE A 53 -5.89 -6.49 17.50
C PHE A 53 -5.58 -7.96 17.19
N ARG A 54 -6.45 -8.62 16.44
CA ARG A 54 -6.26 -9.99 15.95
C ARG A 54 -5.55 -9.97 14.60
N ILE A 55 -4.51 -10.80 14.44
CA ILE A 55 -3.72 -10.88 13.20
C ILE A 55 -4.32 -11.97 12.31
N VAL A 56 -5.25 -11.60 11.45
CA VAL A 56 -5.91 -12.52 10.51
C VAL A 56 -5.41 -12.24 9.09
N LYS A 57 -4.48 -13.08 8.60
CA LYS A 57 -3.83 -12.88 7.29
C LYS A 57 -4.78 -13.13 6.11
N ASN A 58 -5.69 -14.09 6.24
CA ASN A 58 -6.66 -14.41 5.20
C ASN A 58 -7.78 -13.37 5.16
N GLU A 59 -7.98 -12.73 4.01
CA GLU A 59 -8.93 -11.63 3.82
C GLU A 59 -10.38 -12.09 3.97
N ALA A 60 -10.74 -13.22 3.38
CA ALA A 60 -12.10 -13.78 3.50
C ALA A 60 -12.45 -14.12 4.95
N SER A 61 -11.49 -14.66 5.72
CA SER A 61 -11.66 -14.93 7.14
C SER A 61 -11.85 -13.66 7.96
N ARG A 62 -11.20 -12.54 7.60
CA ARG A 62 -11.44 -11.25 8.27
C ARG A 62 -12.86 -10.77 8.07
N VAL A 63 -13.37 -10.82 6.83
CA VAL A 63 -14.76 -10.43 6.53
C VAL A 63 -15.74 -11.35 7.23
N ALA A 64 -15.50 -12.66 7.21
CA ALA A 64 -16.35 -13.62 7.91
C ALA A 64 -16.42 -13.33 9.42
N SER A 65 -15.29 -13.03 10.08
CA SER A 65 -15.24 -12.69 11.50
C SER A 65 -16.01 -11.40 11.83
N LEU A 66 -16.03 -10.41 10.94
CA LEU A 66 -16.85 -9.21 11.11
C LEU A 66 -18.35 -9.54 11.00
N LEU A 67 -18.72 -10.30 9.97
CA LEU A 67 -20.12 -10.64 9.72
C LEU A 67 -20.72 -11.55 10.79
N SER A 68 -19.92 -12.44 11.41
CA SER A 68 -20.32 -13.29 12.54
C SER A 68 -20.36 -12.54 13.88
N GLY A 69 -19.74 -11.35 13.98
CA GLY A 69 -19.62 -10.63 15.25
C GLY A 69 -18.45 -11.09 16.12
N ASP A 70 -17.52 -11.88 15.59
CA ASP A 70 -16.31 -12.30 16.32
C ASP A 70 -15.31 -11.14 16.49
N VAL A 71 -15.43 -10.10 15.67
CA VAL A 71 -14.69 -8.85 15.77
C VAL A 71 -15.62 -7.68 15.48
N ASP A 72 -15.33 -6.52 16.11
CA ASP A 72 -16.14 -5.30 15.98
C ASP A 72 -15.72 -4.46 14.77
N ALA A 73 -14.49 -4.60 14.30
CA ALA A 73 -13.95 -3.85 13.16
C ALA A 73 -12.90 -4.67 12.41
N ILE A 74 -12.76 -4.39 11.13
CA ILE A 74 -11.67 -4.92 10.29
C ILE A 74 -11.02 -3.80 9.49
N GLU A 75 -9.72 -3.94 9.23
CA GLU A 75 -8.99 -3.09 8.30
C GLU A 75 -8.87 -3.77 6.94
N GLN A 76 -8.88 -2.96 5.88
CA GLN A 76 -8.63 -3.38 4.51
C GLN A 76 -9.48 -4.60 4.08
N PRO A 77 -10.81 -4.48 4.11
CA PRO A 77 -11.65 -5.51 3.51
C PRO A 77 -11.35 -5.63 2.01
N PRO A 78 -11.45 -6.84 1.41
CA PRO A 78 -11.38 -7.00 -0.04
C PRO A 78 -12.36 -6.07 -0.74
N ILE A 79 -11.94 -5.49 -1.85
CA ILE A 79 -12.80 -4.56 -2.61
C ILE A 79 -14.10 -5.25 -3.02
N ALA A 80 -14.03 -6.49 -3.48
CA ALA A 80 -15.18 -7.29 -3.87
C ALA A 80 -16.21 -7.52 -2.74
N ASP A 81 -15.81 -7.46 -1.48
CA ASP A 81 -16.71 -7.62 -0.31
C ASP A 81 -17.32 -6.30 0.16
N LEU A 82 -16.81 -5.15 -0.30
CA LEU A 82 -17.30 -3.84 0.13
C LEU A 82 -18.82 -3.63 -0.12
N PRO A 83 -19.40 -4.01 -1.27
CA PRO A 83 -20.84 -3.89 -1.48
C PRO A 83 -21.65 -4.67 -0.43
N ARG A 84 -21.21 -5.89 -0.10
CA ARG A 84 -21.85 -6.74 0.90
C ARG A 84 -21.80 -6.12 2.31
N VAL A 85 -20.62 -5.60 2.71
CA VAL A 85 -20.47 -4.95 4.02
C VAL A 85 -21.26 -3.65 4.08
N LYS A 86 -21.27 -2.85 3.01
CA LYS A 86 -22.04 -1.58 2.93
C LYS A 86 -23.54 -1.80 2.94
N SER A 87 -24.04 -2.92 2.45
CA SER A 87 -25.48 -3.24 2.45
C SER A 87 -26.01 -3.75 3.80
N ASP A 88 -25.13 -4.14 4.72
CA ASP A 88 -25.52 -4.62 6.05
C ASP A 88 -25.62 -3.40 7.01
N PRO A 89 -26.82 -3.09 7.55
CA PRO A 89 -27.03 -1.92 8.38
C PRO A 89 -26.27 -1.95 9.72
N ARG A 90 -25.72 -3.08 10.11
CA ARG A 90 -24.88 -3.20 11.32
C ARG A 90 -23.53 -2.54 11.18
N PHE A 91 -23.05 -2.27 9.95
CA PHE A 91 -21.71 -1.82 9.70
C PHE A 91 -21.63 -0.45 9.01
N THR A 92 -20.58 0.27 9.31
CA THR A 92 -20.22 1.52 8.63
C THR A 92 -18.85 1.36 7.99
N VAL A 93 -18.75 1.67 6.69
CA VAL A 93 -17.47 1.66 5.96
C VAL A 93 -16.92 3.09 5.92
N SER A 94 -15.76 3.28 6.55
CA SER A 94 -15.01 4.55 6.48
C SER A 94 -13.83 4.40 5.51
N SER A 95 -13.73 5.30 4.55
CA SER A 95 -12.65 5.32 3.56
C SER A 95 -12.06 6.73 3.45
N LYS A 96 -10.73 6.80 3.40
CA LYS A 96 -9.99 8.06 3.20
C LYS A 96 -8.78 7.82 2.30
N ILE A 97 -8.36 8.87 1.59
CA ILE A 97 -7.10 8.85 0.84
C ILE A 97 -5.96 8.60 1.83
N SER A 98 -5.17 7.57 1.58
CA SER A 98 -4.05 7.16 2.41
C SER A 98 -2.72 7.73 1.88
N HIS A 99 -1.65 7.56 2.67
CA HIS A 99 -0.26 7.81 2.24
C HIS A 99 0.31 6.69 1.37
N ARG A 100 -0.46 5.62 1.11
CA ARG A 100 0.00 4.49 0.31
C ARG A 100 -0.06 4.86 -1.17
N VAL A 101 1.08 4.77 -1.84
CA VAL A 101 1.21 4.88 -3.29
C VAL A 101 1.82 3.60 -3.83
N ILE A 102 1.20 3.01 -4.85
CA ILE A 102 1.74 1.86 -5.58
C ILE A 102 2.39 2.40 -6.84
N TYR A 103 3.66 2.06 -7.04
CA TYR A 103 4.46 2.56 -8.17
C TYR A 103 5.47 1.51 -8.62
N PHE A 104 5.94 1.66 -9.85
CA PHE A 104 7.08 0.90 -10.35
C PHE A 104 8.37 1.63 -10.03
N ASN A 105 9.31 0.90 -9.43
CA ASN A 105 10.68 1.37 -9.24
C ASN A 105 11.59 0.70 -10.27
N PHE A 106 12.34 1.51 -11.02
CA PHE A 106 13.21 1.02 -12.08
C PHE A 106 14.67 0.90 -11.59
N ASP A 107 15.34 -0.18 -12.00
CA ASP A 107 16.79 -0.33 -11.83
C ASP A 107 17.52 0.63 -12.77
N HIS A 108 18.16 1.66 -12.24
CA HIS A 108 18.90 2.68 -12.98
C HIS A 108 20.42 2.45 -12.99
N LEU A 109 20.89 1.30 -12.51
CA LEU A 109 22.33 1.01 -12.47
C LEU A 109 22.93 0.91 -13.88
N GLU A 110 24.23 1.23 -13.98
CA GLU A 110 24.96 1.23 -15.26
C GLU A 110 25.16 -0.16 -15.84
N ARG A 111 25.19 -1.18 -14.99
CA ARG A 111 25.28 -2.57 -15.41
C ARG A 111 24.04 -3.03 -16.16
N ALA A 112 24.18 -4.09 -16.93
CA ALA A 112 23.01 -4.80 -17.46
C ALA A 112 22.08 -5.21 -16.31
N SER A 113 20.80 -4.96 -16.46
CA SER A 113 19.83 -5.35 -15.45
C SER A 113 19.57 -6.85 -15.54
N PRO A 114 19.65 -7.61 -14.43
CA PRO A 114 19.33 -9.03 -14.43
C PRO A 114 17.86 -9.34 -14.68
N PHE A 115 17.00 -8.31 -14.60
CA PHE A 115 15.56 -8.43 -14.77
C PHE A 115 15.09 -8.11 -16.19
N VAL A 116 16.00 -7.73 -17.09
CA VAL A 116 15.66 -7.31 -18.45
C VAL A 116 16.44 -8.11 -19.47
N THR A 117 15.71 -8.71 -20.40
CA THR A 117 16.31 -9.50 -21.49
C THR A 117 15.75 -9.07 -22.84
N GLY A 118 16.47 -9.37 -23.91
CA GLY A 118 15.94 -9.27 -25.27
C GLY A 118 14.79 -10.24 -25.50
N LYS A 119 14.11 -10.11 -26.64
CA LYS A 119 13.04 -11.03 -27.04
C LYS A 119 13.51 -12.49 -27.19
N ASP A 120 14.79 -12.68 -27.43
CA ASP A 120 15.45 -13.98 -27.51
C ASP A 120 15.83 -14.56 -26.13
N GLY A 121 15.47 -13.85 -25.04
CA GLY A 121 15.77 -14.24 -23.67
C GLY A 121 17.21 -13.98 -23.22
N LYS A 122 18.07 -13.39 -24.07
CA LYS A 122 19.46 -13.08 -23.72
C LYS A 122 19.57 -11.74 -22.99
N PRO A 123 20.54 -11.58 -22.09
CA PRO A 123 20.84 -10.31 -21.45
C PRO A 123 21.10 -9.21 -22.48
N LEU A 124 20.54 -8.04 -22.25
CA LEU A 124 20.84 -6.85 -23.05
C LEU A 124 22.19 -6.24 -22.62
N ALA A 125 22.98 -5.77 -23.61
CA ALA A 125 24.27 -5.14 -23.37
C ALA A 125 24.17 -3.84 -22.54
N LYS A 126 23.04 -3.16 -22.63
CA LYS A 126 22.73 -1.93 -21.87
C LYS A 126 21.41 -2.07 -21.14
N ASN A 127 21.31 -1.45 -19.99
CA ASN A 127 20.06 -1.37 -19.24
C ASN A 127 19.08 -0.36 -19.91
N PRO A 128 18.00 -0.82 -20.57
CA PRO A 128 17.06 0.07 -21.26
C PRO A 128 16.30 0.99 -20.29
N LEU A 129 16.16 0.59 -19.01
CA LEU A 129 15.43 1.39 -18.00
C LEU A 129 16.17 2.69 -17.63
N ARG A 130 17.42 2.86 -18.02
CA ARG A 130 18.17 4.13 -17.91
C ARG A 130 17.72 5.18 -18.93
N ASP A 131 17.15 4.75 -20.06
CA ASP A 131 16.64 5.69 -21.06
C ASP A 131 15.30 6.29 -20.59
N LEU A 132 15.23 7.61 -20.54
CA LEU A 132 14.03 8.33 -20.14
C LEU A 132 12.84 8.02 -21.06
N ARG A 133 13.08 7.81 -22.37
CA ARG A 133 12.05 7.47 -23.34
C ARG A 133 11.41 6.14 -23.00
N VAL A 134 12.20 5.15 -22.59
CA VAL A 134 11.72 3.82 -22.15
C VAL A 134 10.85 3.97 -20.90
N ARG A 135 11.30 4.71 -19.89
CA ARG A 135 10.50 4.92 -18.67
C ARG A 135 9.19 5.65 -18.96
N LYS A 136 9.21 6.68 -19.82
CA LYS A 136 8.01 7.38 -20.27
C LYS A 136 7.09 6.46 -21.04
N ALA A 137 7.63 5.61 -21.91
CA ALA A 137 6.85 4.61 -22.66
C ALA A 137 6.10 3.66 -21.71
N ILE A 138 6.80 3.10 -20.72
CA ILE A 138 6.17 2.24 -19.72
C ILE A 138 5.07 3.02 -18.96
N SER A 139 5.34 4.26 -18.57
CA SER A 139 4.33 5.09 -17.89
C SER A 139 3.08 5.35 -18.76
N LYS A 140 3.25 5.66 -20.05
CA LYS A 140 2.15 5.89 -21.01
C LYS A 140 1.35 4.62 -21.32
N ALA A 141 1.98 3.45 -21.24
CA ALA A 141 1.32 2.16 -21.47
C ALA A 141 0.38 1.74 -20.33
N ILE A 142 0.45 2.37 -19.16
CA ILE A 142 -0.36 2.03 -17.99
C ILE A 142 -1.66 2.85 -17.98
N ASN A 143 -2.79 2.18 -18.15
CA ASN A 143 -4.11 2.80 -18.05
C ASN A 143 -4.54 2.95 -16.57
N ARG A 144 -3.98 3.94 -15.88
CA ARG A 144 -4.27 4.20 -14.47
C ARG A 144 -5.74 4.48 -14.17
N PRO A 145 -6.47 5.27 -14.99
CA PRO A 145 -7.91 5.45 -14.80
C PRO A 145 -8.69 4.12 -14.85
N ALA A 146 -8.42 3.28 -15.83
CA ALA A 146 -9.11 1.99 -15.95
C ALA A 146 -8.76 1.05 -14.77
N ILE A 147 -7.53 1.06 -14.28
CA ILE A 147 -7.15 0.32 -13.07
C ILE A 147 -7.92 0.84 -11.86
N ALA A 148 -7.97 2.15 -11.65
CA ALA A 148 -8.66 2.75 -10.52
C ALA A 148 -10.17 2.45 -10.55
N GLU A 149 -10.80 2.52 -11.72
CA GLU A 149 -12.24 2.34 -11.90
C GLU A 149 -12.66 0.86 -11.89
N ARG A 150 -11.98 0.02 -12.69
CA ARG A 150 -12.44 -1.35 -12.96
C ARG A 150 -11.81 -2.40 -12.07
N VAL A 151 -10.51 -2.24 -11.74
CA VAL A 151 -9.80 -3.21 -10.88
C VAL A 151 -9.97 -2.85 -9.43
N MET A 152 -9.90 -1.54 -9.12
CA MET A 152 -10.00 -1.03 -7.75
C MET A 152 -11.41 -0.53 -7.41
N GLU A 153 -12.39 -0.71 -8.30
CA GLU A 153 -13.79 -0.33 -8.08
C GLU A 153 -13.97 1.08 -7.49
N GLY A 154 -13.18 2.04 -7.97
CA GLY A 154 -13.17 3.42 -7.49
C GLY A 154 -12.47 3.63 -6.14
N GLN A 155 -11.85 2.61 -5.55
CA GLN A 155 -11.13 2.72 -4.27
C GLN A 155 -9.68 3.22 -4.41
N ALA A 156 -9.27 3.61 -5.61
CA ALA A 156 -7.95 4.18 -5.89
C ALA A 156 -8.07 5.46 -6.70
N THR A 157 -7.03 6.29 -6.61
CA THR A 157 -6.91 7.52 -7.40
C THR A 157 -5.60 7.45 -8.20
N PRO A 158 -5.62 7.72 -9.53
CA PRO A 158 -4.40 7.80 -10.32
C PRO A 158 -3.42 8.82 -9.74
N ALA A 159 -2.18 8.42 -9.48
CA ALA A 159 -1.16 9.28 -8.89
C ALA A 159 -0.07 9.65 -9.91
N GLY A 160 0.32 10.92 -9.96
CA GLY A 160 1.45 11.43 -10.75
C GLY A 160 2.71 11.69 -9.92
N GLN A 161 2.62 11.52 -8.61
CA GLN A 161 3.71 11.74 -7.65
C GLN A 161 3.53 10.87 -6.41
N LEU A 162 4.57 10.78 -5.58
CA LEU A 162 4.56 9.93 -4.38
C LEU A 162 3.71 10.50 -3.24
N VAL A 163 3.33 11.77 -3.30
CA VAL A 163 2.51 12.42 -2.28
C VAL A 163 1.10 12.62 -2.81
N SER A 164 0.10 12.10 -2.10
CA SER A 164 -1.31 12.24 -2.48
C SER A 164 -1.76 13.71 -2.47
N GLU A 165 -2.70 14.07 -3.34
CA GLU A 165 -3.16 15.46 -3.57
C GLU A 165 -3.55 16.24 -2.31
N LYS A 166 -4.07 15.57 -1.28
CA LYS A 166 -4.54 16.21 -0.05
C LYS A 166 -3.52 16.25 1.07
N LEU A 167 -2.27 15.86 0.79
CA LEU A 167 -1.23 15.76 1.80
C LEU A 167 -0.19 16.87 1.64
N PHE A 168 0.42 17.25 2.77
CA PHE A 168 1.55 18.18 2.77
C PHE A 168 2.70 17.63 1.93
N GLY A 169 3.28 18.47 1.08
CA GLY A 169 4.36 18.11 0.15
C GLY A 169 3.85 17.71 -1.24
N ASN A 170 2.55 17.70 -1.50
CA ASN A 170 2.02 17.55 -2.86
C ASN A 170 2.38 18.77 -3.72
N VAL A 171 2.82 18.52 -4.94
CA VAL A 171 3.11 19.58 -5.93
C VAL A 171 1.88 19.76 -6.82
N PRO A 172 1.19 20.91 -6.72
CA PRO A 172 0.00 21.17 -7.53
C PRO A 172 0.29 21.08 -9.04
N GLY A 173 -0.61 20.42 -9.77
CA GLY A 173 -0.49 20.29 -11.22
C GLY A 173 0.42 19.17 -11.73
N MET A 174 1.17 18.49 -10.88
CA MET A 174 1.96 17.32 -11.27
C MET A 174 1.02 16.10 -11.44
N LYS A 175 0.64 15.84 -12.68
CA LYS A 175 -0.25 14.74 -13.05
C LYS A 175 0.52 13.54 -13.58
N ALA A 176 -0.08 12.36 -13.47
CA ALA A 176 0.42 11.17 -14.15
C ALA A 176 0.43 11.36 -15.67
N GLU A 177 1.37 10.70 -16.35
CA GLU A 177 1.33 10.58 -17.82
C GLU A 177 -0.02 10.03 -18.27
N ALA A 178 -0.60 10.63 -19.31
CA ALA A 178 -1.82 10.13 -19.90
C ALA A 178 -1.60 8.73 -20.51
N TYR A 179 -2.63 7.90 -20.48
CA TYR A 179 -2.62 6.62 -21.18
C TYR A 179 -2.57 6.87 -22.68
N ASP A 180 -1.49 6.43 -23.31
CA ASP A 180 -1.19 6.64 -24.73
C ASP A 180 -0.32 5.47 -25.23
N PRO A 181 -0.92 4.32 -25.57
CA PRO A 181 -0.17 3.13 -25.98
C PRO A 181 0.56 3.32 -27.31
N ASP A 182 0.05 4.15 -28.22
CA ASP A 182 0.72 4.39 -29.50
C ASP A 182 1.93 5.30 -29.33
N GLY A 183 1.82 6.36 -28.51
CA GLY A 183 2.96 7.16 -28.11
C GLY A 183 4.00 6.36 -27.31
N ALA A 184 3.58 5.38 -26.52
CA ALA A 184 4.48 4.45 -25.83
C ALA A 184 5.31 3.61 -26.81
N LYS A 185 4.66 3.00 -27.82
CA LYS A 185 5.33 2.23 -28.89
C LYS A 185 6.35 3.10 -29.66
N LYS A 186 5.94 4.33 -30.01
CA LYS A 186 6.82 5.29 -30.69
C LYS A 186 8.06 5.59 -29.87
N LEU A 187 7.93 5.89 -28.59
CA LEU A 187 9.05 6.15 -27.70
C LEU A 187 9.97 4.95 -27.53
N LEU A 188 9.44 3.72 -27.49
CA LEU A 188 10.24 2.50 -27.47
C LEU A 188 11.04 2.34 -28.76
N ALA A 189 10.42 2.55 -29.92
CA ALA A 189 11.11 2.48 -31.21
C ALA A 189 12.23 3.54 -31.31
N GLU A 190 11.98 4.78 -30.90
CA GLU A 190 12.96 5.86 -30.84
C GLU A 190 14.12 5.57 -29.88
N ALA A 191 13.88 4.77 -28.83
CA ALA A 191 14.89 4.29 -27.90
C ALA A 191 15.69 3.09 -28.40
N GLY A 192 15.35 2.55 -29.59
CA GLY A 192 16.01 1.40 -30.21
C GLY A 192 15.39 0.05 -29.85
N TYR A 193 14.16 0.05 -29.35
CA TYR A 193 13.41 -1.16 -28.96
C TYR A 193 12.05 -1.24 -29.65
N PRO A 194 11.98 -1.26 -31.03
CA PRO A 194 10.71 -1.25 -31.75
C PRO A 194 9.83 -2.48 -31.42
N ASP A 195 10.44 -3.63 -31.17
CA ASP A 195 9.77 -4.87 -30.80
C ASP A 195 9.66 -5.07 -29.27
N GLY A 196 10.15 -4.10 -28.50
CA GLY A 196 10.20 -4.16 -27.05
C GLY A 196 11.29 -5.10 -26.52
N PHE A 197 11.18 -5.45 -25.26
CA PHE A 197 12.07 -6.37 -24.54
C PHE A 197 11.26 -7.07 -23.44
N ASN A 198 11.85 -8.09 -22.79
CA ASN A 198 11.22 -8.75 -21.64
C ASN A 198 11.64 -8.05 -20.34
N LEU A 199 10.68 -7.89 -19.42
CA LEU A 199 10.82 -7.24 -18.11
C LEU A 199 10.20 -8.16 -17.05
#